data_f8ce56827d494d7fea140c0f66650150
#
_entry.id   f8ce56827d494d7fea140c0f66650150
#
_cell.length_a   1.000
_cell.length_b   1.000
_cell.length_c   1.000
_cell.angle_alpha   90.00
_cell.angle_beta   90.00
_cell.angle_gamma   90.00
#
_symmetry.space_group_name_H-M   'P 1'
#
loop_
_entity.id
_entity.type
_entity.pdbx_description
1 polymer ?
#
loop_
_entity_poly.entity_id
_entity_poly.type
_entity_poly.pdbx_seq_one_letter_code
_entity_poly.pdbx_strand_id
1 'polypeptide(L)'
;MRRFFPPLMLLVAAVTLLASCLNSDNEDVVYSDDVAITAFSIASAEMTVHTTSSTGEDSTYVTSNTRLSSYKFVIDQTKGEIYNLDSLPNNIDAKKILVNCSTKNNGIAVIRSIEKPDSANYVSSSDTLDFSEPRTICVYSASGKYSRDYVVKVNVHKQDGDETIWNTTGVLQEFASLTSIRGFQMGDNLYVLGVDNGNTLVYSSAISDGRTWTQTGTLHDNASQNTVVHNGKMYVLDGSDLKVSIDGINFDTIVESAPITRLVAQSSVALYGINADGNMMGSEDGGLTWEVEDVDFGSQIPLRDIKYCTVNYTSVPNAECVLITGNRDL
;
A
#
# COMPACT_ATOMS: atom_id res chain seq x y z
N MET A 1 -87.59 36.61 39.03
CA MET A 1 -86.81 35.35 38.89
C MET A 1 -85.55 35.64 38.15
N ARG A 2 -84.43 35.78 38.88
CA ARG A 2 -83.07 36.01 38.23
C ARG A 2 -82.45 34.64 38.00
N ARG A 3 -82.12 34.37 36.70
CA ARG A 3 -81.47 33.13 36.24
C ARG A 3 -80.00 33.10 36.68
N PHE A 4 -79.67 32.19 37.63
CA PHE A 4 -78.31 31.91 38.11
C PHE A 4 -77.73 30.68 37.40
N PHE A 5 -77.74 30.66 36.04
CA PHE A 5 -77.23 29.47 35.33
C PHE A 5 -75.94 29.66 34.52
N PRO A 6 -75.35 30.86 34.29
CA PRO A 6 -74.14 30.94 33.48
C PRO A 6 -72.81 30.55 34.18
N PRO A 7 -72.55 30.79 35.48
CA PRO A 7 -71.28 30.49 36.04
C PRO A 7 -71.01 28.99 36.24
N LEU A 8 -72.05 28.19 36.51
CA LEU A 8 -71.90 26.74 36.69
C LEU A 8 -71.60 26.01 35.39
N MET A 9 -72.20 26.47 34.27
CA MET A 9 -71.93 25.89 32.94
C MET A 9 -70.52 26.20 32.45
N LEU A 10 -70.00 27.37 32.76
CA LEU A 10 -68.63 27.78 32.43
C LEU A 10 -67.59 27.03 33.25
N LEU A 11 -67.89 26.73 34.53
CA LEU A 11 -67.03 25.92 35.41
C LEU A 11 -66.98 24.48 34.96
N VAL A 12 -68.08 23.86 34.55
CA VAL A 12 -68.11 22.49 34.00
C VAL A 12 -67.36 22.41 32.69
N ALA A 13 -67.49 23.42 31.76
CA ALA A 13 -66.77 23.48 30.53
C ALA A 13 -65.25 23.65 30.77
N ALA A 14 -64.82 24.44 31.75
CA ALA A 14 -63.45 24.60 32.13
C ALA A 14 -62.83 23.31 32.72
N VAL A 15 -63.56 22.58 33.49
CA VAL A 15 -63.11 21.28 34.09
C VAL A 15 -62.99 20.20 33.01
N THR A 16 -63.87 20.17 32.01
CA THR A 16 -63.77 19.20 30.91
C THR A 16 -62.63 19.51 29.96
N LEU A 17 -62.27 20.78 29.76
CA LEU A 17 -61.11 21.17 28.97
C LEU A 17 -59.78 20.84 29.67
N LEU A 18 -59.74 20.89 31.00
CA LEU A 18 -58.55 20.49 31.79
C LEU A 18 -58.40 18.97 31.90
N ALA A 19 -59.47 18.22 31.83
CA ALA A 19 -59.42 16.74 31.86
C ALA A 19 -58.95 16.15 30.52
N SER A 20 -59.06 16.91 29.40
CA SER A 20 -58.57 16.43 28.09
C SER A 20 -57.03 16.44 27.97
N CYS A 21 -56.31 17.13 28.84
CA CYS A 21 -54.82 17.11 28.85
C CYS A 21 -54.23 16.05 29.79
N LEU A 22 -55.07 15.27 30.52
CA LEU A 22 -54.61 14.25 31.47
C LEU A 22 -54.75 12.81 30.93
N ASN A 23 -55.22 12.63 29.70
CA ASN A 23 -55.07 11.34 29.02
C ASN A 23 -53.67 11.32 28.39
N SER A 24 -52.66 11.15 29.21
CA SER A 24 -51.38 10.60 28.71
C SER A 24 -51.68 9.13 28.41
N ASP A 25 -51.99 8.83 27.16
CA ASP A 25 -51.76 7.49 26.65
C ASP A 25 -50.30 7.21 26.97
N ASN A 26 -50.06 6.42 28.03
CA ASN A 26 -48.78 5.79 28.24
C ASN A 26 -48.62 4.75 27.12
N GLU A 27 -48.36 5.21 25.90
CA GLU A 27 -47.72 4.35 24.94
C GLU A 27 -46.37 3.99 25.53
N ASP A 28 -46.21 2.73 25.93
CA ASP A 28 -44.93 2.21 26.37
C ASP A 28 -43.92 2.53 25.29
N VAL A 29 -42.99 3.46 25.55
CA VAL A 29 -41.94 3.84 24.60
C VAL A 29 -41.09 2.61 24.40
N VAL A 30 -41.25 1.96 23.25
CA VAL A 30 -40.44 0.80 22.88
C VAL A 30 -39.10 1.29 22.39
N TYR A 31 -38.08 1.15 23.20
CA TYR A 31 -36.71 1.47 22.81
C TYR A 31 -36.13 0.37 21.89
N SER A 32 -35.37 0.79 20.87
CA SER A 32 -34.74 -0.13 19.93
C SER A 32 -33.61 -0.94 20.57
N ASP A 33 -33.46 -2.17 20.12
CA ASP A 33 -32.38 -3.10 20.47
C ASP A 33 -31.20 -2.99 19.54
N ASP A 34 -31.21 -2.05 18.55
CA ASP A 34 -30.13 -1.88 17.57
C ASP A 34 -28.82 -1.39 18.22
N VAL A 35 -27.70 -1.98 17.77
CA VAL A 35 -26.33 -1.69 18.26
C VAL A 35 -25.36 -1.40 17.12
N ALA A 36 -25.85 -0.93 15.98
CA ALA A 36 -25.01 -0.69 14.79
C ALA A 36 -24.50 0.75 14.74
N ILE A 37 -23.21 0.92 14.39
CA ILE A 37 -22.65 2.19 13.91
C ILE A 37 -23.02 2.31 12.43
N THR A 38 -23.70 3.40 12.07
CA THR A 38 -24.19 3.64 10.71
C THR A 38 -23.32 4.62 9.92
N ALA A 39 -22.60 5.49 10.63
CA ALA A 39 -21.62 6.37 10.00
C ALA A 39 -20.47 6.66 10.97
N PHE A 40 -19.27 6.76 10.39
CA PHE A 40 -18.05 7.16 11.10
C PHE A 40 -17.22 8.04 10.18
N SER A 41 -16.76 9.18 10.67
CA SER A 41 -15.89 10.10 9.93
C SER A 41 -15.05 10.94 10.89
N ILE A 42 -13.96 11.48 10.38
CA ILE A 42 -13.16 12.47 11.10
C ILE A 42 -13.74 13.85 10.83
N ALA A 43 -14.08 14.57 11.90
CA ALA A 43 -14.55 15.95 11.82
C ALA A 43 -13.36 16.92 11.67
N SER A 44 -12.33 16.72 12.49
CA SER A 44 -11.06 17.47 12.42
C SER A 44 -9.95 16.71 13.17
N ALA A 45 -8.71 17.09 12.90
CA ALA A 45 -7.56 16.66 13.69
C ALA A 45 -6.54 17.79 13.77
N GLU A 46 -5.72 17.80 14.81
CA GLU A 46 -4.55 18.66 14.83
C GLU A 46 -3.52 18.19 13.78
N MET A 47 -2.88 19.14 13.11
CA MET A 47 -1.81 18.87 12.16
C MET A 47 -0.64 19.83 12.40
N THR A 48 0.57 19.33 12.20
CA THR A 48 1.79 20.14 12.18
C THR A 48 2.04 20.62 10.76
N VAL A 49 2.22 21.93 10.61
CA VAL A 49 2.56 22.55 9.32
C VAL A 49 3.99 23.06 9.40
N HIS A 50 4.80 22.62 8.44
CA HIS A 50 6.15 23.13 8.22
C HIS A 50 6.08 24.37 7.33
N THR A 51 6.79 25.41 7.65
CA THR A 51 6.84 26.65 6.90
C THR A 51 8.21 27.33 7.07
N THR A 52 8.52 28.26 6.21
CA THR A 52 9.71 29.09 6.35
C THR A 52 9.33 30.43 6.98
N SER A 53 10.02 30.83 8.02
CA SER A 53 9.80 32.11 8.68
C SER A 53 10.15 33.28 7.74
N SER A 54 9.74 34.49 8.09
CA SER A 54 10.11 35.70 7.34
C SER A 54 11.62 35.97 7.30
N THR A 55 12.39 35.32 8.18
CA THR A 55 13.87 35.39 8.24
C THR A 55 14.53 34.26 7.43
N GLY A 56 13.75 33.38 6.80
CA GLY A 56 14.30 32.26 6.00
C GLY A 56 14.62 31.00 6.82
N GLU A 57 14.27 30.96 8.10
CA GLU A 57 14.49 29.82 8.98
C GLU A 57 13.29 28.86 8.95
N ASP A 58 13.55 27.56 9.09
CA ASP A 58 12.50 26.55 9.22
C ASP A 58 11.68 26.80 10.49
N SER A 59 10.38 26.76 10.35
CA SER A 59 9.43 26.97 11.44
C SER A 59 8.27 25.98 11.34
N THR A 60 7.68 25.63 12.49
CA THR A 60 6.52 24.77 12.55
C THR A 60 5.43 25.39 13.41
N TYR A 61 4.17 25.16 13.02
CA TYR A 61 3.03 25.51 13.86
C TYR A 61 1.97 24.41 13.80
N VAL A 62 1.14 24.34 14.85
CA VAL A 62 0.03 23.41 14.94
C VAL A 62 -1.25 24.12 14.55
N THR A 63 -2.05 23.49 13.71
CA THR A 63 -3.37 23.98 13.30
C THR A 63 -4.36 22.84 13.24
N SER A 64 -5.65 23.18 13.13
CA SER A 64 -6.71 22.17 12.98
C SER A 64 -7.03 21.95 11.52
N ASN A 65 -7.00 20.70 11.05
CA ASN A 65 -7.42 20.32 9.71
C ASN A 65 -8.86 19.81 9.74
N THR A 66 -9.77 20.54 9.08
CA THR A 66 -11.20 20.19 8.98
C THR A 66 -11.58 19.54 7.64
N ARG A 67 -10.61 19.36 6.71
CA ARG A 67 -10.87 18.76 5.39
C ARG A 67 -10.76 17.23 5.40
N LEU A 68 -10.65 16.62 6.57
CA LEU A 68 -10.45 15.17 6.73
C LEU A 68 -11.73 14.34 6.49
N SER A 69 -12.88 14.98 6.36
CA SER A 69 -14.16 14.30 6.04
C SER A 69 -14.20 13.65 4.65
N SER A 70 -13.27 13.99 3.76
CA SER A 70 -13.10 13.34 2.46
C SER A 70 -12.53 11.91 2.57
N TYR A 71 -11.79 11.60 3.63
CA TYR A 71 -11.24 10.27 3.88
C TYR A 71 -12.36 9.33 4.30
N LYS A 72 -12.61 8.29 3.50
CA LYS A 72 -13.72 7.36 3.70
C LYS A 72 -13.36 6.28 4.68
N PHE A 73 -14.28 5.99 5.60
CA PHE A 73 -14.18 4.88 6.52
C PHE A 73 -15.07 3.73 6.08
N VAL A 74 -14.54 2.53 6.16
CA VAL A 74 -15.29 1.28 6.01
C VAL A 74 -15.77 0.86 7.39
N ILE A 75 -17.04 0.48 7.48
CA ILE A 75 -17.65 -0.11 8.68
C ILE A 75 -17.97 -1.56 8.35
N ASP A 76 -17.10 -2.48 8.75
CA ASP A 76 -17.35 -3.91 8.61
C ASP A 76 -18.25 -4.38 9.75
N GLN A 77 -19.56 -4.45 9.46
CA GLN A 77 -20.56 -4.89 10.42
C GLN A 77 -20.36 -6.36 10.82
N THR A 78 -19.74 -7.19 10.00
CA THR A 78 -19.56 -8.60 10.32
C THR A 78 -18.43 -8.80 11.34
N LYS A 79 -17.31 -8.13 11.11
CA LYS A 79 -16.11 -8.22 11.96
C LYS A 79 -16.15 -7.27 13.16
N GLY A 80 -17.01 -6.21 13.12
CA GLY A 80 -16.96 -5.13 14.09
C GLY A 80 -15.70 -4.29 13.97
N GLU A 81 -15.27 -3.98 12.73
CA GLU A 81 -14.09 -3.16 12.46
C GLU A 81 -14.47 -1.88 11.71
N ILE A 82 -13.78 -0.79 12.04
CA ILE A 82 -13.91 0.50 11.36
C ILE A 82 -12.51 0.97 11.01
N TYR A 83 -12.26 1.29 9.74
CA TYR A 83 -10.95 1.77 9.29
C TYR A 83 -11.06 2.65 8.05
N ASN A 84 -10.10 3.57 7.88
CA ASN A 84 -9.99 4.37 6.66
C ASN A 84 -9.25 3.59 5.57
N LEU A 85 -9.75 3.68 4.31
CA LEU A 85 -9.13 3.04 3.15
C LEU A 85 -7.81 3.75 2.78
N ASP A 86 -7.87 5.08 2.68
CA ASP A 86 -6.72 5.90 2.39
C ASP A 86 -6.15 6.43 3.70
N SER A 87 -4.84 6.28 3.92
CA SER A 87 -4.17 6.80 5.10
C SER A 87 -4.24 8.33 5.15
N LEU A 88 -4.41 8.88 6.35
CA LEU A 88 -4.32 10.32 6.57
C LEU A 88 -2.88 10.81 6.32
N PRO A 89 -2.67 12.10 6.01
CA PRO A 89 -1.34 12.68 5.90
C PRO A 89 -0.47 12.45 7.14
N ASN A 90 0.84 12.31 6.95
CA ASN A 90 1.81 12.04 8.02
C ASN A 90 1.92 13.12 9.09
N ASN A 91 1.51 14.34 8.77
CA ASN A 91 1.54 15.48 9.69
C ASN A 91 0.30 15.59 10.59
N ILE A 92 -0.63 14.64 10.51
CA ILE A 92 -1.80 14.57 11.40
C ILE A 92 -1.41 13.96 12.74
N ASP A 93 -1.78 14.63 13.83
CA ASP A 93 -1.63 14.09 15.19
C ASP A 93 -2.77 13.10 15.48
N ALA A 94 -2.47 11.80 15.38
CA ALA A 94 -3.43 10.73 15.66
C ALA A 94 -3.94 10.73 17.12
N LYS A 95 -3.28 11.43 18.04
CA LYS A 95 -3.70 11.55 19.45
C LYS A 95 -4.78 12.58 19.66
N LYS A 96 -5.07 13.41 18.64
CA LYS A 96 -5.98 14.55 18.77
C LYS A 96 -6.96 14.61 17.60
N ILE A 97 -7.75 13.57 17.44
CA ILE A 97 -8.73 13.41 16.37
C ILE A 97 -10.14 13.63 16.93
N LEU A 98 -10.88 14.53 16.32
CA LEU A 98 -12.29 14.72 16.56
C LEU A 98 -13.10 13.89 15.57
N VAL A 99 -14.03 13.08 16.04
CA VAL A 99 -14.82 12.18 15.19
C VAL A 99 -16.30 12.47 15.24
N ASN A 100 -17.00 12.16 14.16
CA ASN A 100 -18.44 12.00 14.11
C ASN A 100 -18.76 10.51 14.07
N CYS A 101 -19.57 10.04 15.03
CA CYS A 101 -20.03 8.66 15.09
C CYS A 101 -21.55 8.65 15.20
N SER A 102 -22.23 8.05 14.22
CA SER A 102 -23.68 7.91 14.23
C SER A 102 -24.07 6.47 14.48
N THR A 103 -25.02 6.27 15.34
CA THR A 103 -25.57 4.95 15.69
C THR A 103 -26.98 4.79 15.13
N LYS A 104 -27.42 3.54 14.97
CA LYS A 104 -28.78 3.24 14.54
C LYS A 104 -29.75 3.41 15.73
N ASN A 105 -30.90 4.03 15.47
CA ASN A 105 -32.02 4.16 16.41
C ASN A 105 -31.61 4.66 17.81
N ASN A 106 -30.78 5.72 17.88
CA ASN A 106 -30.34 6.38 19.10
C ASN A 106 -29.56 5.47 20.08
N GLY A 107 -28.85 4.48 19.58
CA GLY A 107 -27.84 3.75 20.36
C GLY A 107 -26.77 4.70 20.90
N ILE A 108 -26.17 4.36 22.03
CA ILE A 108 -25.17 5.18 22.73
C ILE A 108 -23.78 4.62 22.44
N ALA A 109 -22.91 5.41 21.81
CA ALA A 109 -21.52 5.05 21.57
C ALA A 109 -20.63 5.55 22.71
N VAL A 110 -19.81 4.64 23.26
CA VAL A 110 -18.80 4.95 24.27
C VAL A 110 -17.44 4.42 23.82
N ILE A 111 -16.38 5.13 24.16
CA ILE A 111 -15.00 4.71 23.90
C ILE A 111 -14.33 4.34 25.23
N ARG A 112 -13.66 3.19 25.27
CA ARG A 112 -12.94 2.74 26.46
C ARG A 112 -11.68 3.60 26.66
N SER A 113 -11.40 3.95 27.92
CA SER A 113 -10.18 4.68 28.28
C SER A 113 -8.94 3.83 28.02
N ILE A 114 -7.85 4.45 27.53
CA ILE A 114 -6.54 3.80 27.42
C ILE A 114 -5.94 3.54 28.80
N GLU A 115 -6.03 4.54 29.68
CA GLU A 115 -5.40 4.49 31.01
C GLU A 115 -6.18 3.58 31.98
N LYS A 116 -7.51 3.55 31.84
CA LYS A 116 -8.41 2.79 32.71
C LYS A 116 -9.41 2.00 31.86
N PRO A 117 -9.09 0.76 31.45
CA PRO A 117 -9.90 -0.04 30.52
C PRO A 117 -11.34 -0.29 31.01
N ASP A 118 -11.57 -0.26 32.34
CA ASP A 118 -12.89 -0.40 32.95
C ASP A 118 -13.72 0.89 32.92
N SER A 119 -13.11 2.01 32.51
CA SER A 119 -13.77 3.31 32.35
C SER A 119 -14.04 3.58 30.88
N ALA A 120 -15.20 4.16 30.59
CA ALA A 120 -15.60 4.55 29.25
C ALA A 120 -16.20 5.95 29.26
N ASN A 121 -15.92 6.70 28.20
CA ASN A 121 -16.47 8.03 27.96
C ASN A 121 -17.38 8.00 26.74
N TYR A 122 -18.40 8.85 26.71
CA TYR A 122 -19.22 9.01 25.51
C TYR A 122 -18.35 9.47 24.33
N VAL A 123 -18.63 8.95 23.13
CA VAL A 123 -18.03 9.48 21.92
C VAL A 123 -18.69 10.83 21.63
N SER A 124 -17.96 11.90 21.92
CA SER A 124 -18.43 13.28 21.78
C SER A 124 -17.90 13.87 20.48
N SER A 125 -18.69 14.73 19.82
CA SER A 125 -18.25 15.53 18.67
C SER A 125 -17.50 16.80 19.08
N SER A 126 -17.25 17.02 20.37
CA SER A 126 -16.52 18.18 20.93
C SER A 126 -15.17 17.82 21.53
N ASP A 127 -14.94 16.54 21.85
CA ASP A 127 -13.74 16.10 22.53
C ASP A 127 -12.86 15.27 21.61
N THR A 128 -11.58 15.63 21.53
CA THR A 128 -10.61 14.88 20.73
C THR A 128 -10.28 13.53 21.38
N LEU A 129 -10.07 12.53 20.55
CA LEU A 129 -9.77 11.16 20.94
C LEU A 129 -8.39 10.76 20.41
N ASP A 130 -7.68 9.93 21.16
CA ASP A 130 -6.42 9.33 20.76
C ASP A 130 -6.67 8.04 19.96
N PHE A 131 -6.28 8.04 18.69
CA PHE A 131 -6.30 6.90 17.77
C PHE A 131 -4.89 6.53 17.27
N SER A 132 -3.85 6.87 18.02
CA SER A 132 -2.47 6.42 17.70
C SER A 132 -2.34 4.90 17.72
N GLU A 133 -3.24 4.23 18.43
CA GLU A 133 -3.42 2.78 18.46
C GLU A 133 -4.91 2.43 18.21
N PRO A 134 -5.22 1.19 17.80
CA PRO A 134 -6.59 0.76 17.62
C PRO A 134 -7.42 0.94 18.90
N ARG A 135 -8.63 1.50 18.77
CA ARG A 135 -9.51 1.81 19.92
C ARG A 135 -10.83 1.06 19.81
N THR A 136 -11.36 0.66 20.96
CA THR A 136 -12.66 0.02 21.02
C THR A 136 -13.75 1.03 21.33
N ILE A 137 -14.74 1.13 20.42
CA ILE A 137 -16.01 1.83 20.64
C ILE A 137 -17.09 0.79 20.90
N CYS A 138 -17.74 0.86 22.05
CA CYS A 138 -18.87 0.01 22.39
C CYS A 138 -20.17 0.79 22.14
N VAL A 139 -21.10 0.19 21.42
CA VAL A 139 -22.45 0.75 21.22
C VAL A 139 -23.43 -0.01 22.08
N TYR A 140 -24.16 0.71 22.92
CA TYR A 140 -25.30 0.20 23.68
C TYR A 140 -26.58 0.54 22.94
N SER A 141 -27.54 -0.41 22.92
CA SER A 141 -28.86 -0.18 22.38
C SER A 141 -29.62 0.87 23.21
N ALA A 142 -30.58 1.55 22.60
CA ALA A 142 -31.46 2.49 23.32
C ALA A 142 -32.27 1.81 24.45
N SER A 143 -32.56 0.51 24.31
CA SER A 143 -33.20 -0.30 25.37
C SER A 143 -32.26 -0.65 26.52
N GLY A 144 -30.95 -0.49 26.36
CA GLY A 144 -29.93 -0.91 27.34
C GLY A 144 -29.69 -2.43 27.42
N LYS A 145 -30.41 -3.23 26.62
CA LYS A 145 -30.33 -4.70 26.71
C LYS A 145 -29.16 -5.31 25.96
N TYR A 146 -28.69 -4.66 24.91
CA TYR A 146 -27.66 -5.18 24.02
C TYR A 146 -26.51 -4.19 23.88
N SER A 147 -25.32 -4.73 23.65
CA SER A 147 -24.13 -3.94 23.30
C SER A 147 -23.30 -4.63 22.24
N ARG A 148 -22.50 -3.85 21.51
CA ARG A 148 -21.59 -4.34 20.50
C ARG A 148 -20.30 -3.51 20.46
N ASP A 149 -19.17 -4.19 20.39
CA ASP A 149 -17.85 -3.58 20.26
C ASP A 149 -17.44 -3.44 18.79
N TYR A 150 -16.82 -2.30 18.45
CA TYR A 150 -16.18 -2.00 17.19
C TYR A 150 -14.73 -1.61 17.45
N VAL A 151 -13.79 -2.26 16.75
CA VAL A 151 -12.37 -1.86 16.77
C VAL A 151 -12.15 -0.81 15.67
N VAL A 152 -11.84 0.40 16.09
CA VAL A 152 -11.57 1.53 15.20
C VAL A 152 -10.07 1.67 14.99
N LYS A 153 -9.62 1.62 13.74
CA LYS A 153 -8.24 1.83 13.31
C LYS A 153 -8.19 3.09 12.43
N VAL A 154 -7.38 4.05 12.82
CA VAL A 154 -7.12 5.24 12.01
C VAL A 154 -5.70 5.11 11.44
N ASN A 155 -5.61 4.90 10.13
CA ASN A 155 -4.35 4.79 9.44
C ASN A 155 -3.83 6.20 9.10
N VAL A 156 -2.59 6.49 9.49
CA VAL A 156 -1.88 7.73 9.19
C VAL A 156 -0.59 7.35 8.47
N HIS A 157 -0.20 8.07 7.43
CA HIS A 157 1.08 7.87 6.75
C HIS A 157 2.23 8.08 7.74
N LYS A 158 3.22 7.20 7.69
CA LYS A 158 4.42 7.30 8.55
C LYS A 158 5.50 8.21 7.97
N GLN A 159 5.38 8.52 6.69
CA GLN A 159 6.36 9.31 5.94
C GLN A 159 5.63 10.36 5.11
N ASP A 160 6.31 11.46 4.83
CA ASP A 160 5.85 12.41 3.83
C ASP A 160 5.93 11.77 2.44
N GLY A 161 4.87 11.93 1.62
CA GLY A 161 4.86 11.42 0.26
C GLY A 161 5.89 12.09 -0.66
N ASP A 162 6.32 13.29 -0.31
CA ASP A 162 7.32 14.07 -1.05
C ASP A 162 8.75 13.83 -0.57
N GLU A 163 8.92 13.12 0.57
CA GLU A 163 10.23 12.75 1.11
C GLU A 163 10.56 11.29 0.82
N THR A 164 11.67 11.05 0.12
CA THR A 164 12.23 9.71 -0.03
C THR A 164 13.30 9.49 1.03
N ILE A 165 12.96 8.67 2.03
CA ILE A 165 13.92 8.24 3.05
C ILE A 165 14.68 7.03 2.52
N TRP A 166 15.95 7.23 2.15
CA TRP A 166 16.83 6.15 1.77
C TRP A 166 17.41 5.46 3.00
N ASN A 167 17.02 4.20 3.22
CA ASN A 167 17.71 3.35 4.18
C ASN A 167 19.03 2.87 3.58
N THR A 168 20.13 3.51 3.94
CA THR A 168 21.46 3.05 3.53
C THR A 168 21.94 1.98 4.50
N THR A 169 22.24 0.80 3.97
CA THR A 169 22.81 -0.30 4.76
C THR A 169 24.31 -0.16 5.01
N GLY A 170 24.92 0.92 4.50
CA GLY A 170 26.36 1.08 4.44
C GLY A 170 26.96 0.38 3.22
N VAL A 171 28.27 0.37 3.12
CA VAL A 171 29.00 -0.34 2.05
C VAL A 171 29.02 -1.83 2.40
N LEU A 172 28.44 -2.64 1.51
CA LEU A 172 28.54 -4.11 1.61
C LEU A 172 29.93 -4.52 1.12
N GLN A 173 30.73 -5.07 2.02
CA GLN A 173 32.13 -5.42 1.73
C GLN A 173 32.25 -6.52 0.69
N GLU A 174 31.25 -7.39 0.59
CA GLU A 174 31.15 -8.48 -0.39
C GLU A 174 31.14 -7.95 -1.83
N PHE A 175 30.70 -6.70 -2.03
CA PHE A 175 30.60 -6.09 -3.35
C PHE A 175 31.69 -5.06 -3.65
N ALA A 176 32.59 -4.80 -2.68
CA ALA A 176 33.55 -3.70 -2.77
C ALA A 176 34.55 -3.86 -3.95
N SER A 177 34.90 -5.12 -4.31
CA SER A 177 35.79 -5.42 -5.43
C SER A 177 35.06 -5.65 -6.77
N LEU A 178 33.73 -5.76 -6.74
CA LEU A 178 32.97 -6.12 -7.93
C LEU A 178 32.88 -4.97 -8.94
N THR A 179 33.03 -5.33 -10.18
CA THR A 179 32.75 -4.48 -11.34
C THR A 179 31.62 -5.06 -12.18
N SER A 180 31.05 -4.30 -13.10
CA SER A 180 29.95 -4.76 -13.97
C SER A 180 28.78 -5.36 -13.20
N ILE A 181 28.40 -4.73 -12.11
CA ILE A 181 27.38 -5.23 -11.18
C ILE A 181 25.98 -5.14 -11.79
N ARG A 182 25.19 -6.21 -11.64
CA ARG A 182 23.75 -6.25 -11.93
C ARG A 182 22.98 -6.94 -10.81
N GLY A 183 21.79 -6.38 -10.50
CA GLY A 183 20.87 -6.94 -9.51
C GLY A 183 19.63 -7.52 -10.17
N PHE A 184 19.14 -8.62 -9.61
CA PHE A 184 17.94 -9.33 -10.05
C PHE A 184 17.11 -9.78 -8.87
N GLN A 185 15.80 -9.90 -9.06
CA GLN A 185 14.91 -10.59 -8.14
C GLN A 185 14.38 -11.85 -8.84
N MET A 186 14.39 -12.97 -8.12
CA MET A 186 13.79 -14.23 -8.59
C MET A 186 13.16 -14.93 -7.38
N GLY A 187 11.83 -15.08 -7.40
CA GLY A 187 11.08 -15.57 -6.25
C GLY A 187 11.27 -14.67 -5.02
N ASP A 188 11.56 -15.27 -3.88
CA ASP A 188 11.77 -14.58 -2.60
C ASP A 188 13.25 -14.18 -2.34
N ASN A 189 14.08 -14.24 -3.38
CA ASN A 189 15.49 -13.92 -3.27
C ASN A 189 15.90 -12.77 -4.18
N LEU A 190 16.88 -12.01 -3.70
CA LEU A 190 17.65 -11.04 -4.43
C LEU A 190 18.98 -11.68 -4.86
N TYR A 191 19.43 -11.36 -6.07
CA TYR A 191 20.69 -11.81 -6.61
C TYR A 191 21.51 -10.63 -7.07
N VAL A 192 22.81 -10.68 -6.82
CA VAL A 192 23.80 -9.75 -7.37
C VAL A 192 24.85 -10.55 -8.14
N LEU A 193 25.04 -10.18 -9.39
CA LEU A 193 26.10 -10.70 -10.24
C LEU A 193 27.08 -9.57 -10.51
N GLY A 194 28.38 -9.84 -10.33
CA GLY A 194 29.43 -8.85 -10.58
C GLY A 194 30.76 -9.51 -10.88
N VAL A 195 31.61 -8.82 -11.62
CA VAL A 195 32.91 -9.36 -12.05
C VAL A 195 33.96 -9.03 -11.00
N ASP A 196 34.69 -10.06 -10.55
CA ASP A 196 35.90 -9.97 -9.77
C ASP A 196 36.95 -10.93 -10.32
N ASN A 197 38.17 -10.43 -10.51
CA ASN A 197 39.33 -11.22 -11.01
C ASN A 197 39.03 -12.07 -12.27
N GLY A 198 38.25 -11.51 -13.21
CA GLY A 198 37.95 -12.17 -14.49
C GLY A 198 36.86 -13.26 -14.40
N ASN A 199 36.11 -13.32 -13.32
CA ASN A 199 34.98 -14.22 -13.15
C ASN A 199 33.75 -13.43 -12.68
N THR A 200 32.57 -13.85 -13.10
CA THR A 200 31.31 -13.36 -12.53
C THR A 200 31.00 -14.14 -11.25
N LEU A 201 30.95 -13.46 -10.13
CA LEU A 201 30.49 -14.01 -8.87
C LEU A 201 28.99 -13.77 -8.74
N VAL A 202 28.29 -14.79 -8.25
CA VAL A 202 26.84 -14.74 -7.98
C VAL A 202 26.63 -14.72 -6.48
N TYR A 203 25.92 -13.71 -5.99
CA TYR A 203 25.52 -13.60 -4.59
C TYR A 203 24.01 -13.65 -4.47
N SER A 204 23.51 -14.22 -3.36
CA SER A 204 22.08 -14.20 -3.04
C SER A 204 21.82 -13.72 -1.62
N SER A 205 20.63 -13.12 -1.44
CA SER A 205 20.07 -12.74 -0.14
C SER A 205 18.56 -12.91 -0.18
N ALA A 206 17.94 -13.22 0.96
CA ALA A 206 16.48 -13.20 1.05
C ALA A 206 15.96 -11.77 0.87
N ILE A 207 14.85 -11.60 0.16
CA ILE A 207 14.22 -10.29 -0.06
C ILE A 207 13.82 -9.59 1.25
N SER A 208 13.52 -10.37 2.28
CA SER A 208 13.20 -9.88 3.63
C SER A 208 14.40 -9.34 4.40
N ASP A 209 15.62 -9.69 4.00
CA ASP A 209 16.89 -9.28 4.64
C ASP A 209 17.60 -8.23 3.78
N GLY A 210 18.07 -8.57 2.59
CA GLY A 210 18.81 -7.68 1.67
C GLY A 210 20.17 -7.19 2.21
N ARG A 211 20.61 -7.68 3.36
CA ARG A 211 21.85 -7.27 4.06
C ARG A 211 22.88 -8.39 4.16
N THR A 212 22.42 -9.59 4.40
CA THR A 212 23.26 -10.78 4.49
C THR A 212 23.34 -11.44 3.12
N TRP A 213 24.53 -11.44 2.52
CA TRP A 213 24.76 -11.96 1.18
C TRP A 213 25.67 -13.18 1.23
N THR A 214 25.31 -14.20 0.48
CA THR A 214 26.07 -15.44 0.37
C THR A 214 26.47 -15.63 -1.09
N GLN A 215 27.75 -15.89 -1.35
CA GLN A 215 28.20 -16.26 -2.69
C GLN A 215 27.67 -17.67 -3.01
N THR A 216 26.94 -17.80 -4.10
CA THR A 216 26.26 -19.03 -4.53
C THR A 216 26.83 -19.63 -5.82
N GLY A 217 27.60 -18.87 -6.58
CA GLY A 217 28.13 -19.37 -7.83
C GLY A 217 29.30 -18.55 -8.36
N THR A 218 30.00 -19.15 -9.34
CA THR A 218 31.04 -18.49 -10.15
C THR A 218 30.82 -18.87 -11.60
N LEU A 219 30.76 -17.89 -12.48
CA LEU A 219 30.49 -18.01 -13.91
C LEU A 219 31.59 -17.29 -14.68
N HIS A 220 31.57 -17.38 -16.03
CA HIS A 220 32.47 -16.65 -16.91
C HIS A 220 32.28 -15.13 -16.74
N ASP A 221 33.32 -14.35 -17.06
CA ASP A 221 33.36 -12.90 -16.86
C ASP A 221 32.25 -12.13 -17.59
N ASN A 222 31.77 -12.64 -18.72
CA ASN A 222 30.67 -12.03 -19.47
C ASN A 222 29.28 -12.21 -18.86
N ALA A 223 29.10 -13.17 -17.93
CA ALA A 223 27.80 -13.60 -17.44
C ALA A 223 27.03 -12.48 -16.75
N SER A 224 27.71 -11.60 -15.98
CA SER A 224 27.04 -10.51 -15.26
C SER A 224 26.23 -9.58 -16.18
N GLN A 225 26.73 -9.31 -17.39
CA GLN A 225 26.05 -8.45 -18.36
C GLN A 225 25.11 -9.21 -19.30
N ASN A 226 25.14 -10.53 -19.27
CA ASN A 226 24.40 -11.44 -20.14
C ASN A 226 23.43 -12.32 -19.31
N THR A 227 22.74 -11.72 -18.35
CA THR A 227 21.78 -12.39 -17.49
C THR A 227 20.42 -11.69 -17.58
N VAL A 228 19.36 -12.47 -17.66
CA VAL A 228 17.96 -12.03 -17.55
C VAL A 228 17.17 -12.99 -16.67
N VAL A 229 16.12 -12.49 -16.01
CA VAL A 229 15.17 -13.33 -15.29
C VAL A 229 13.86 -13.35 -16.07
N HIS A 230 13.46 -14.54 -16.52
CA HIS A 230 12.26 -14.76 -17.30
C HIS A 230 11.46 -15.93 -16.73
N ASN A 231 10.16 -15.71 -16.50
CA ASN A 231 9.25 -16.72 -15.96
C ASN A 231 9.78 -17.45 -14.69
N GLY A 232 10.36 -16.68 -13.75
CA GLY A 232 10.87 -17.21 -12.48
C GLY A 232 12.16 -18.02 -12.62
N LYS A 233 12.86 -17.93 -13.75
CA LYS A 233 14.15 -18.58 -14.00
C LYS A 233 15.20 -17.54 -14.40
N MET A 234 16.43 -17.74 -13.98
CA MET A 234 17.57 -16.95 -14.37
C MET A 234 18.24 -17.59 -15.59
N TYR A 235 18.29 -16.91 -16.70
CA TYR A 235 18.99 -17.29 -17.91
C TYR A 235 20.29 -16.52 -18.00
N VAL A 236 21.39 -17.20 -18.29
CA VAL A 236 22.73 -16.62 -18.31
C VAL A 236 23.49 -17.14 -19.52
N LEU A 237 24.06 -16.24 -20.30
CA LEU A 237 25.04 -16.61 -21.29
C LEU A 237 26.43 -16.64 -20.61
N ASP A 238 26.88 -17.85 -20.28
CA ASP A 238 28.13 -18.15 -19.56
C ASP A 238 29.22 -18.57 -20.56
N GLY A 239 30.10 -17.63 -20.89
CA GLY A 239 30.95 -17.78 -22.05
C GLY A 239 30.15 -17.75 -23.35
N SER A 240 30.04 -18.89 -24.04
CA SER A 240 29.20 -19.10 -25.21
C SER A 240 27.95 -19.96 -24.93
N ASP A 241 27.85 -20.54 -23.74
CA ASP A 241 26.81 -21.49 -23.40
C ASP A 241 25.64 -20.79 -22.73
N LEU A 242 24.43 -21.11 -23.16
CA LEU A 242 23.22 -20.63 -22.46
C LEU A 242 22.87 -21.59 -21.35
N LYS A 243 22.84 -21.04 -20.15
CA LYS A 243 22.49 -21.75 -18.92
C LYS A 243 21.21 -21.22 -18.30
N VAL A 244 20.55 -22.07 -17.54
CA VAL A 244 19.35 -21.71 -16.78
C VAL A 244 19.51 -22.14 -15.33
N SER A 245 18.99 -21.33 -14.41
CA SER A 245 18.91 -21.63 -12.99
C SER A 245 17.53 -21.25 -12.44
N ILE A 246 17.00 -22.06 -11.52
CA ILE A 246 15.77 -21.79 -10.78
C ILE A 246 16.04 -21.32 -9.34
N ASP A 247 17.28 -21.44 -8.89
CA ASP A 247 17.68 -21.19 -7.49
C ASP A 247 18.90 -20.23 -7.37
N GLY A 248 19.52 -19.84 -8.51
CA GLY A 248 20.73 -19.00 -8.52
C GLY A 248 21.97 -19.70 -7.96
N ILE A 249 21.93 -21.02 -7.79
CA ILE A 249 23.00 -21.87 -7.26
C ILE A 249 23.45 -22.87 -8.34
N ASN A 250 22.50 -23.61 -8.87
CA ASN A 250 22.71 -24.63 -9.89
C ASN A 250 22.37 -24.04 -11.26
N PHE A 251 23.33 -24.07 -12.17
CA PHE A 251 23.22 -23.53 -13.54
C PHE A 251 23.37 -24.68 -14.54
N ASP A 252 22.24 -25.12 -15.10
CA ASP A 252 22.20 -26.19 -16.08
C ASP A 252 22.39 -25.63 -17.49
N THR A 253 23.33 -26.18 -18.25
CA THR A 253 23.51 -25.82 -19.67
C THR A 253 22.34 -26.36 -20.50
N ILE A 254 21.61 -25.46 -21.17
CA ILE A 254 20.50 -25.81 -22.04
C ILE A 254 20.87 -25.75 -23.51
N VAL A 255 21.84 -24.89 -23.89
CA VAL A 255 22.39 -24.83 -25.25
C VAL A 255 23.88 -24.60 -25.16
N GLU A 256 24.68 -25.53 -25.71
CA GLU A 256 26.11 -25.34 -25.92
C GLU A 256 26.34 -24.48 -27.17
N SER A 257 27.24 -23.50 -27.07
CA SER A 257 27.54 -22.57 -28.18
C SER A 257 26.29 -21.92 -28.77
N ALA A 258 25.55 -21.20 -27.93
CA ALA A 258 24.32 -20.50 -28.32
C ALA A 258 24.56 -19.56 -29.50
N PRO A 259 23.60 -19.37 -30.43
CA PRO A 259 23.78 -18.53 -31.64
C PRO A 259 23.74 -17.02 -31.34
N ILE A 260 23.83 -16.65 -30.06
CA ILE A 260 23.89 -15.26 -29.58
C ILE A 260 25.21 -14.98 -28.90
N THR A 261 25.69 -13.76 -29.03
CA THR A 261 26.87 -13.25 -28.32
C THR A 261 26.51 -12.42 -27.11
N ARG A 262 25.23 -12.02 -27.00
CA ARG A 262 24.67 -11.28 -25.87
C ARG A 262 23.27 -11.71 -25.61
N LEU A 263 22.92 -11.88 -24.31
CA LEU A 263 21.58 -12.03 -23.83
C LEU A 263 21.16 -10.70 -23.22
N VAL A 264 20.19 -9.99 -23.82
CA VAL A 264 19.99 -8.56 -23.57
C VAL A 264 18.71 -8.19 -22.88
N ALA A 265 17.60 -8.91 -23.14
CA ALA A 265 16.28 -8.55 -22.62
C ALA A 265 15.34 -9.77 -22.54
N GLN A 266 14.18 -9.54 -21.97
CA GLN A 266 13.05 -10.49 -21.96
C GLN A 266 11.71 -9.75 -22.01
N SER A 267 10.68 -10.43 -22.47
CA SER A 267 9.26 -10.09 -22.31
C SER A 267 8.54 -11.22 -21.58
N SER A 268 7.22 -11.17 -21.44
CA SER A 268 6.45 -12.28 -20.87
C SER A 268 6.50 -13.54 -21.73
N VAL A 269 6.78 -13.40 -23.03
CA VAL A 269 6.71 -14.49 -24.02
C VAL A 269 8.06 -14.92 -24.60
N ALA A 270 9.09 -14.06 -24.57
CA ALA A 270 10.35 -14.31 -25.26
C ALA A 270 11.59 -13.81 -24.53
N LEU A 271 12.73 -14.45 -24.83
CA LEU A 271 14.07 -13.97 -24.55
C LEU A 271 14.63 -13.26 -25.80
N TYR A 272 15.42 -12.20 -25.59
CA TYR A 272 16.06 -11.45 -26.68
C TYR A 272 17.57 -11.44 -26.53
N GLY A 273 18.25 -11.70 -27.62
CA GLY A 273 19.72 -11.72 -27.73
C GLY A 273 20.22 -10.96 -28.93
N ILE A 274 21.54 -10.83 -29.03
CA ILE A 274 22.21 -10.28 -30.21
C ILE A 274 23.20 -11.32 -30.70
N ASN A 275 23.19 -11.62 -32.02
CA ASN A 275 24.14 -12.54 -32.63
C ASN A 275 25.49 -11.87 -33.00
N ALA A 276 26.41 -12.64 -33.58
CA ALA A 276 27.73 -12.16 -33.97
C ALA A 276 27.68 -11.07 -35.06
N ASP A 277 26.63 -11.07 -35.88
CA ASP A 277 26.44 -10.08 -36.96
C ASP A 277 25.79 -8.78 -36.45
N GLY A 278 25.42 -8.73 -35.16
CA GLY A 278 24.76 -7.60 -34.53
C GLY A 278 23.24 -7.55 -34.75
N ASN A 279 22.63 -8.63 -35.25
CA ASN A 279 21.18 -8.72 -35.41
C ASN A 279 20.48 -9.08 -34.09
N MET A 280 19.28 -8.53 -33.87
CA MET A 280 18.43 -8.92 -32.78
C MET A 280 17.89 -10.33 -33.05
N MET A 281 17.92 -11.16 -32.01
CA MET A 281 17.43 -12.53 -32.01
C MET A 281 16.36 -12.66 -30.96
N GLY A 282 15.28 -13.41 -31.26
CA GLY A 282 14.20 -13.76 -30.34
C GLY A 282 14.12 -15.27 -30.11
N SER A 283 13.70 -15.67 -28.91
CA SER A 283 13.44 -17.07 -28.56
C SER A 283 12.19 -17.15 -27.70
N GLU A 284 11.17 -17.88 -28.17
CA GLU A 284 9.90 -18.09 -27.45
C GLU A 284 9.87 -19.41 -26.68
N ASP A 285 10.85 -20.27 -26.83
CA ASP A 285 10.94 -21.60 -26.24
C ASP A 285 11.95 -21.70 -25.05
N GLY A 286 12.28 -20.54 -24.46
CA GLY A 286 13.21 -20.45 -23.35
C GLY A 286 14.68 -20.59 -23.73
N GLY A 287 15.04 -20.16 -24.93
CA GLY A 287 16.42 -20.10 -25.39
C GLY A 287 16.89 -21.33 -26.17
N LEU A 288 16.03 -22.31 -26.43
CA LEU A 288 16.40 -23.52 -27.15
C LEU A 288 16.59 -23.25 -28.65
N THR A 289 15.70 -22.45 -29.25
CA THR A 289 15.82 -21.99 -30.63
C THR A 289 15.76 -20.46 -30.71
N TRP A 290 16.44 -19.90 -31.71
CA TRP A 290 16.58 -18.47 -31.89
C TRP A 290 16.31 -18.09 -33.35
N GLU A 291 15.48 -17.06 -33.55
CA GLU A 291 15.17 -16.50 -34.86
C GLU A 291 15.59 -15.04 -34.94
N VAL A 292 15.88 -14.55 -36.12
CA VAL A 292 16.22 -13.12 -36.32
C VAL A 292 14.94 -12.32 -36.25
N GLU A 293 14.92 -11.33 -35.35
CA GLU A 293 13.85 -10.37 -35.27
C GLU A 293 13.91 -9.31 -36.36
N ASP A 294 12.77 -8.99 -36.95
CA ASP A 294 12.65 -7.88 -37.91
C ASP A 294 12.58 -6.56 -37.16
N VAL A 295 13.59 -5.74 -37.26
CA VAL A 295 13.70 -4.44 -36.60
C VAL A 295 13.95 -3.32 -37.62
N ASP A 296 13.18 -2.24 -37.52
CA ASP A 296 13.24 -1.11 -38.47
C ASP A 296 14.64 -0.47 -38.61
N PHE A 297 15.39 -0.43 -37.51
CA PHE A 297 16.70 0.23 -37.44
C PHE A 297 17.79 -0.67 -36.85
N GLY A 298 18.01 -1.84 -37.44
CA GLY A 298 19.00 -2.82 -36.97
C GLY A 298 20.39 -2.25 -36.77
N SER A 299 20.81 -1.28 -37.57
CA SER A 299 22.09 -0.59 -37.43
C SER A 299 22.21 0.27 -36.17
N GLN A 300 21.11 0.54 -35.48
CA GLN A 300 21.08 1.35 -34.24
C GLN A 300 20.96 0.50 -32.97
N ILE A 301 20.88 -0.83 -33.06
CA ILE A 301 20.84 -1.73 -31.90
C ILE A 301 22.10 -1.49 -31.06
N PRO A 302 21.95 -1.19 -29.73
CA PRO A 302 23.10 -0.99 -28.87
C PRO A 302 23.89 -2.29 -28.69
N LEU A 303 25.21 -2.19 -28.67
CA LEU A 303 26.11 -3.34 -28.54
C LEU A 303 26.86 -3.38 -27.21
N ARG A 304 26.82 -2.31 -26.40
CA ARG A 304 27.50 -2.20 -25.10
C ARG A 304 26.65 -1.51 -24.06
N ASP A 305 26.93 -1.79 -22.80
CA ASP A 305 26.28 -1.20 -21.64
C ASP A 305 24.76 -1.31 -21.71
N ILE A 306 24.27 -2.45 -22.20
CA ILE A 306 22.86 -2.65 -22.52
C ILE A 306 22.06 -2.76 -21.23
N LYS A 307 20.99 -1.97 -21.17
CA LYS A 307 19.94 -2.03 -20.15
C LYS A 307 18.59 -2.20 -20.84
N TYR A 308 17.67 -2.84 -20.16
CA TYR A 308 16.32 -2.99 -20.68
C TYR A 308 15.28 -2.81 -19.60
N CYS A 309 14.06 -2.50 -20.00
CA CYS A 309 12.86 -2.69 -19.20
C CYS A 309 11.72 -3.15 -20.10
N THR A 310 10.82 -3.93 -19.51
CA THR A 310 9.59 -4.37 -20.16
C THR A 310 8.44 -3.63 -19.52
N VAL A 311 7.59 -3.00 -20.34
CA VAL A 311 6.43 -2.23 -19.90
C VAL A 311 5.18 -2.69 -20.61
N ASN A 312 4.04 -2.72 -19.92
CA ASN A 312 2.76 -3.02 -20.54
C ASN A 312 2.35 -1.86 -21.45
N TYR A 313 1.89 -2.18 -22.65
CA TYR A 313 1.37 -1.19 -23.57
C TYR A 313 -0.10 -0.89 -23.25
N THR A 314 -0.34 0.27 -22.67
CA THR A 314 -1.66 0.63 -22.13
C THR A 314 -2.78 0.74 -23.15
N SER A 315 -2.45 0.97 -24.43
CA SER A 315 -3.41 1.15 -25.53
C SER A 315 -3.86 -0.17 -26.16
N VAL A 316 -3.12 -1.26 -25.95
CA VAL A 316 -3.40 -2.59 -26.51
C VAL A 316 -3.41 -3.62 -25.39
N PRO A 317 -4.53 -4.28 -25.08
CA PRO A 317 -4.57 -5.30 -24.05
C PRO A 317 -3.57 -6.43 -24.32
N ASN A 318 -2.84 -6.84 -23.28
CA ASN A 318 -1.84 -7.90 -23.31
C ASN A 318 -0.63 -7.66 -24.24
N ALA A 319 -0.40 -6.43 -24.70
CA ALA A 319 0.80 -6.08 -25.44
C ALA A 319 1.86 -5.52 -24.48
N GLU A 320 3.11 -5.92 -24.71
CA GLU A 320 4.28 -5.44 -24.01
C GLU A 320 5.21 -4.70 -24.97
N CYS A 321 5.95 -3.74 -24.44
CA CYS A 321 7.02 -3.06 -25.12
C CYS A 321 8.32 -3.32 -24.37
N VAL A 322 9.32 -3.85 -25.05
CA VAL A 322 10.69 -4.02 -24.51
C VAL A 322 11.51 -2.83 -24.94
N LEU A 323 11.88 -1.99 -23.98
CA LEU A 323 12.77 -0.86 -24.20
C LEU A 323 14.21 -1.28 -23.95
N ILE A 324 15.07 -1.11 -24.93
CA ILE A 324 16.51 -1.44 -24.84
C ILE A 324 17.30 -0.15 -25.04
N THR A 325 18.24 0.12 -24.15
CA THR A 325 19.17 1.26 -24.24
C THR A 325 20.60 0.79 -24.08
N GLY A 326 21.54 1.54 -24.59
CA GLY A 326 22.97 1.23 -24.50
C GLY A 326 23.80 2.08 -25.43
N ASN A 327 25.06 1.67 -25.61
CA ASN A 327 26.03 2.35 -26.44
C ASN A 327 26.33 1.55 -27.71
N ARG A 328 26.60 2.27 -28.79
CA ARG A 328 27.13 1.74 -30.07
C ARG A 328 28.17 2.71 -30.59
N ASP A 329 29.32 2.17 -31.05
CA ASP A 329 30.26 2.98 -31.78
C ASP A 329 29.69 3.26 -33.19
N LEU A 330 29.71 4.53 -33.58
CA LEU A 330 29.31 5.01 -34.89
C LEU A 330 30.47 4.88 -35.87
#